data_90a7f795716aca8dcfb2d5328f5e44de
#
_entry.id   90a7f795716aca8dcfb2d5328f5e44de
#
_cell.length_a   1.000
_cell.length_b   1.000
_cell.length_c   1.000
_cell.angle_alpha   90.00
_cell.angle_beta   90.00
_cell.angle_gamma   90.00
#
_symmetry.space_group_name_H-M   'P 1'
#
loop_
_entity.id
_entity.type
_entity.pdbx_description
1 polymer ?
#
loop_
_entity_poly.entity_id
_entity_poly.type
_entity_poly.pdbx_seq_one_letter_code
_entity_poly.pdbx_strand_id
1 'polypeptide(L)' 'MKEEFKVISELIDEKSRVLDVGCGDGILMEYLSKNKVVDVRGLEISKEKVKKCLSNGLAVVEGDAEHDLKQFPDL' A
#
# COMPACT_ATOMS: atom_id res chain seq x y z
N MET A 1 0.83 -15.67 7.56
CA MET A 1 0.73 -14.28 7.10
C MET A 1 2.01 -13.47 7.27
N LYS A 2 2.58 -13.45 8.48
CA LYS A 2 3.81 -12.68 8.72
C LYS A 2 4.99 -13.19 7.89
N GLU A 3 5.06 -14.49 7.66
CA GLU A 3 6.14 -15.08 6.85
C GLU A 3 6.04 -14.66 5.39
N GLU A 4 4.82 -14.59 4.85
CA GLU A 4 4.58 -14.11 3.49
C GLU A 4 4.99 -12.65 3.35
N PHE A 5 4.64 -11.83 4.32
CA PHE A 5 5.00 -10.42 4.33
C PHE A 5 6.51 -10.23 4.42
N LYS A 6 7.17 -11.08 5.21
CA LYS A 6 8.63 -11.06 5.31
C LYS A 6 9.27 -11.35 3.96
N VAL A 7 8.79 -12.37 3.25
CA VAL A 7 9.30 -12.72 1.91
C VAL A 7 9.10 -11.56 0.94
N ILE A 8 7.89 -10.99 0.92
CA ILE A 8 7.60 -9.83 0.07
C ILE A 8 8.54 -8.67 0.40
N SER A 9 8.70 -8.39 1.68
CA SER A 9 9.57 -7.32 2.16
C SER A 9 11.02 -7.50 1.70
N GLU A 10 11.53 -8.73 1.71
CA GLU A 10 12.89 -9.02 1.28
C GLU A 10 13.11 -8.78 -0.22
N LEU A 11 12.03 -8.85 -1.02
CA LEU A 11 12.09 -8.58 -2.46
C LEU A 11 12.05 -7.09 -2.80
N ILE A 12 11.74 -6.25 -1.83
CA ILE A 12 11.60 -4.81 -2.03
C ILE A 12 12.88 -4.11 -1.58
N ASP A 13 13.44 -3.28 -2.45
CA ASP A 13 14.65 -2.53 -2.11
C ASP A 13 14.36 -1.44 -1.09
N GLU A 14 15.33 -1.21 -0.17
CA GLU A 14 15.25 -0.09 0.76
C GLU A 14 15.15 1.23 0.02
N LYS A 15 14.41 2.17 0.59
CA LYS A 15 14.21 3.52 0.06
C LYS A 15 13.46 3.57 -1.27
N SER A 16 12.85 2.45 -1.68
CA SER A 16 12.04 2.42 -2.90
C SER A 16 10.64 2.98 -2.65
N ARG A 17 9.94 3.28 -3.74
CA ARG A 17 8.52 3.60 -3.71
C ARG A 17 7.74 2.34 -4.03
N VAL A 18 6.73 2.04 -3.22
CA VAL A 18 5.92 0.84 -3.37
C VAL A 18 4.46 1.25 -3.51
N LEU A 19 3.81 0.75 -4.55
CA LEU A 19 2.38 0.91 -4.73
C LEU A 19 1.70 -0.44 -4.47
N ASP A 20 0.85 -0.48 -3.46
CA ASP A 20 0.06 -1.67 -3.12
C ASP A 20 -1.34 -1.53 -3.75
N VAL A 21 -1.54 -2.18 -4.88
CA VAL A 21 -2.81 -2.14 -5.61
C VAL A 21 -3.77 -3.14 -4.98
N GLY A 22 -4.97 -2.65 -4.60
CA GLY A 22 -5.92 -3.48 -3.87
C GLY A 22 -5.45 -3.73 -2.44
N CYS A 23 -4.97 -2.68 -1.78
CA CYS A 23 -4.29 -2.82 -0.47
C CYS A 23 -5.21 -3.29 0.66
N GLY A 24 -6.52 -3.28 0.47
CA GLY A 24 -7.46 -3.71 1.48
C GLY A 24 -7.35 -2.89 2.76
N ASP A 25 -7.29 -3.56 3.89
CA ASP A 25 -7.17 -2.92 5.22
C ASP A 25 -5.78 -2.32 5.48
N GLY A 26 -4.83 -2.53 4.58
CA GLY A 26 -3.50 -1.95 4.70
C GLY A 26 -2.54 -2.73 5.58
N ILE A 27 -2.80 -4.00 5.83
CA ILE A 27 -1.96 -4.81 6.72
C ILE A 27 -0.53 -4.94 6.18
N LEU A 28 -0.38 -5.22 4.88
CA LEU A 28 0.94 -5.29 4.26
C LEU A 28 1.64 -3.94 4.27
N MET A 29 0.92 -2.86 3.96
CA MET A 29 1.47 -1.51 3.99
C MET A 29 2.00 -1.16 5.38
N GLU A 30 1.23 -1.51 6.41
CA GLU A 30 1.64 -1.28 7.80
C GLU A 30 2.90 -2.07 8.13
N TYR A 31 2.96 -3.34 7.72
CA TYR A 31 4.13 -4.17 7.91
C TYR A 31 5.37 -3.56 7.25
N LEU A 32 5.25 -3.15 5.99
CA LEU A 32 6.37 -2.55 5.26
C LEU A 32 6.83 -1.24 5.90
N SER A 33 5.90 -0.41 6.32
CA SER A 33 6.22 0.87 6.96
C SER A 33 6.97 0.69 8.27
N LYS A 34 6.71 -0.38 9.01
CA LYS A 34 7.37 -0.66 10.29
C LYS A 34 8.71 -1.36 10.13
N ASN A 35 8.88 -2.14 9.08
CA ASN A 35 10.03 -3.03 8.94
C ASN A 35 11.03 -2.63 7.87
N LYS A 36 10.69 -1.64 7.03
CA LYS A 36 11.58 -1.16 5.98
C LYS A 36 11.48 0.36 5.82
N VAL A 37 12.53 0.93 5.29
CA VAL A 37 12.54 2.36 4.92
C VAL A 37 12.07 2.45 3.47
N VAL A 38 10.76 2.54 3.28
CA VAL A 38 10.13 2.61 1.96
C VAL A 38 8.98 3.62 1.98
N ASP A 39 8.70 4.19 0.83
CA ASP A 39 7.53 5.04 0.63
C ASP A 39 6.40 4.15 0.08
N VAL A 40 5.50 3.73 0.96
CA VAL A 40 4.40 2.83 0.60
C VAL A 40 3.13 3.62 0.43
N ARG A 41 2.46 3.42 -0.70
CA ARG A 41 1.15 4.00 -0.98
C ARG A 41 0.22 2.91 -1.45
N GLY A 42 -1.06 3.05 -1.12
CA GLY A 42 -2.09 2.10 -1.50
C GLY A 42 -3.09 2.67 -2.48
N LEU A 43 -3.67 1.79 -3.27
CA LEU A 43 -4.81 2.10 -4.13
C LEU A 43 -5.89 1.06 -3.79
N GLU A 44 -7.07 1.54 -3.37
CA GLU A 44 -8.14 0.65 -2.91
C GLU A 44 -9.48 1.17 -3.38
N ILE A 45 -10.32 0.28 -3.91
CA ILE A 45 -11.64 0.65 -4.45
C ILE A 45 -12.71 0.79 -3.35
N SER A 46 -12.56 0.08 -2.25
CA SER A 46 -13.53 0.11 -1.15
C SER A 46 -13.34 1.33 -0.26
N LYS A 47 -14.36 2.18 -0.20
CA LYS A 47 -14.34 3.37 0.67
C LYS A 47 -14.10 3.04 2.12
N GLU A 48 -14.71 1.97 2.61
CA GLU A 48 -14.57 1.57 4.02
C GLU A 48 -13.14 1.15 4.33
N LYS A 49 -12.51 0.41 3.43
CA LYS A 49 -11.12 -0.01 3.61
C LYS A 49 -10.17 1.18 3.50
N VAL A 50 -10.45 2.11 2.58
CA VAL A 50 -9.68 3.36 2.50
C VAL A 50 -9.74 4.13 3.81
N LYS A 51 -10.95 4.28 4.38
CA LYS A 51 -11.11 4.96 5.68
C LYS A 51 -10.31 4.28 6.77
N LYS A 52 -10.31 2.96 6.80
CA LYS A 52 -9.56 2.21 7.79
C LYS A 52 -8.07 2.44 7.64
N CYS A 53 -7.55 2.41 6.42
CA CYS A 53 -6.14 2.72 6.16
C CYS A 53 -5.77 4.12 6.63
N LEU A 54 -6.60 5.11 6.28
CA LEU A 54 -6.36 6.50 6.69
C LEU A 54 -6.39 6.66 8.20
N SER A 55 -7.30 5.96 8.89
CA SER A 55 -7.37 6.01 10.35
C SER A 55 -6.13 5.42 11.01
N ASN A 56 -5.43 4.54 10.32
CA ASN A 56 -4.18 3.94 10.79
C ASN A 56 -2.93 4.71 10.32
N GLY A 57 -3.12 5.89 9.73
CA GLY A 57 -2.02 6.73 9.28
C GLY A 57 -1.35 6.29 7.99
N LEU A 58 -2.00 5.45 7.21
CA LEU A 58 -1.45 4.95 5.95
C LEU A 58 -1.82 5.88 4.78
N ALA A 59 -0.92 5.98 3.81
CA ALA A 59 -1.14 6.77 2.60
C ALA A 59 -1.90 5.92 1.57
N VAL A 60 -3.15 6.26 1.32
CA VAL A 60 -4.01 5.49 0.42
C VAL A 60 -4.87 6.42 -0.42
N VAL A 61 -5.12 6.01 -1.67
CA VAL A 61 -6.02 6.70 -2.58
C VAL A 61 -7.18 5.76 -2.90
N GLU A 62 -8.40 6.28 -2.85
CA GLU A 62 -9.57 5.54 -3.30
C GLU A 62 -9.59 5.55 -4.82
N GLY A 63 -9.67 4.39 -5.45
CA GLY A 63 -9.73 4.31 -6.89
C GLY A 63 -9.70 2.90 -7.43
N ASP A 64 -9.95 2.81 -8.73
CA ASP A 64 -9.92 1.57 -9.50
C ASP A 64 -8.65 1.54 -10.33
N ALA A 65 -7.83 0.50 -10.13
CA ALA A 65 -6.55 0.38 -10.81
C ALA A 65 -6.69 0.42 -12.34
N GLU A 66 -7.73 -0.18 -12.89
CA GLU A 66 -7.93 -0.22 -14.33
C GLU A 66 -8.15 1.16 -14.94
N HIS A 67 -8.82 2.05 -14.20
CA HIS A 67 -9.19 3.37 -14.71
C HIS A 67 -8.28 4.49 -14.19
N ASP A 68 -7.80 4.35 -12.96
CA ASP A 68 -7.20 5.47 -12.25
C ASP A 68 -5.67 5.51 -12.27
N LEU A 69 -4.99 4.40 -12.53
CA LEU A 69 -3.53 4.41 -12.58
C LEU A 69 -2.97 5.36 -13.62
N LYS A 70 -3.69 5.55 -14.73
CA LYS A 70 -3.29 6.49 -15.78
C LYS A 70 -3.43 7.94 -15.34
N GLN A 71 -4.34 8.20 -14.38
CA GLN A 71 -4.62 9.54 -13.87
C GLN A 71 -3.73 9.91 -12.69
N PHE A 72 -3.07 8.94 -12.09
CA PHE A 72 -2.20 9.14 -10.94
C PHE A 72 -0.80 8.60 -11.22
N PRO A 73 -0.09 9.18 -12.21
CA PRO A 73 1.22 8.66 -12.60
C PRO A 73 2.27 8.80 -11.50
N ASP A 74 2.02 9.64 -10.51
CA ASP A 74 2.96 9.90 -9.40
C ASP A 74 2.69 9.06 -8.15
N LEU A 75 1.76 8.14 -8.23
CA LEU A 75 1.49 7.24 -7.10
C LEU A 75 2.69 6.38 -6.76
#